data_9912076f0a48433df43ce6cb5d70a604
#
_entry.id   9912076f0a48433df43ce6cb5d70a604
#
_cell.length_a   1.000
_cell.length_b   1.000
_cell.length_c   1.000
_cell.angle_alpha   90.00
_cell.angle_beta   90.00
_cell.angle_gamma   90.00
#
_symmetry.space_group_name_H-M   'P 1'
#
loop_
_entity.id
_entity.type
_entity.pdbx_description
1 polymer ?
#
loop_
_entity_poly.entity_id
_entity_poly.type
_entity_poly.pdbx_seq_one_letter_code
_entity_poly.pdbx_strand_id
1 'polypeptide(L)'
;LDRVDVVVVGAGVVGLAIGAAIASKNREMYILEKEEVYGQGTSSRNSEVIHAGIYYPKDSLKAELCVKANPMIYEICERHKVPYKRCGKIIVANGEAEVKQLEGIIRHARDIGARDLELIDADRVHMLEPNVRADAAIHSPTTGILDAHGLMDHFHREARRKAGSDPLVLDTEVTGIEQTKGGYVVSMVSGGEAFQVEADVVINSAGLYADRVAAMTGIDIDEAGYRIHWSKGEYFSLTGKPPAQMLVYPPPPLDAASLGIHSVPDLTGRLRFGPNAFYVDGINYAVESEKMPFWSDVVRYFPSVKPEDLHPDMAGIRAKLQGPGDPVRDFVIRHEEDRGLPGFIDLVGIESPGLTCSPAIAEIVAGMVDEILG
;
A
#
# COMPACT_ATOMS: atom_id res chain seq x y z
N LEU A 1 -8.23 35.27 -0.42
CA LEU A 1 -7.81 33.91 -0.10
C LEU A 1 -6.29 33.85 -0.19
N ASP A 2 -5.67 33.13 0.74
CA ASP A 2 -4.26 32.80 0.62
C ASP A 2 -4.10 31.87 -0.59
N ARG A 3 -2.97 31.98 -1.29
CA ARG A 3 -2.66 31.18 -2.48
C ARG A 3 -1.39 30.39 -2.25
N VAL A 4 -1.41 29.13 -2.63
CA VAL A 4 -0.25 28.20 -2.59
C VAL A 4 -0.05 27.55 -3.95
N ASP A 5 1.14 27.04 -4.22
CA ASP A 5 1.41 26.35 -5.47
C ASP A 5 0.72 24.97 -5.49
N VAL A 6 0.76 24.23 -4.36
CA VAL A 6 0.28 22.84 -4.30
C VAL A 6 -0.48 22.54 -3.02
N VAL A 7 -1.62 21.85 -3.16
CA VAL A 7 -2.32 21.18 -2.06
C VAL A 7 -2.30 19.67 -2.29
N VAL A 8 -1.79 18.92 -1.31
CA VAL A 8 -1.86 17.45 -1.28
C VAL A 8 -2.96 17.04 -0.29
N VAL A 9 -3.94 16.28 -0.75
CA VAL A 9 -5.08 15.82 0.07
C VAL A 9 -4.79 14.41 0.59
N GLY A 10 -4.61 14.28 1.89
CA GLY A 10 -4.30 13.04 2.60
C GLY A 10 -2.80 12.86 2.91
N ALA A 11 -2.49 12.62 4.19
CA ALA A 11 -1.15 12.37 4.70
C ALA A 11 -0.92 10.87 5.04
N GLY A 12 -1.37 9.99 4.15
CA GLY A 12 -0.90 8.60 4.13
C GLY A 12 0.53 8.51 3.58
N VAL A 13 1.11 7.31 3.54
CA VAL A 13 2.48 7.10 3.05
C VAL A 13 2.70 7.67 1.64
N VAL A 14 1.70 7.60 0.77
CA VAL A 14 1.78 8.12 -0.61
C VAL A 14 1.78 9.65 -0.62
N GLY A 15 0.85 10.29 0.08
CA GLY A 15 0.80 11.76 0.16
C GLY A 15 2.04 12.36 0.80
N LEU A 16 2.56 11.73 1.87
CA LEU A 16 3.82 12.15 2.50
C LEU A 16 5.04 11.94 1.58
N ALA A 17 5.10 10.83 0.83
CA ALA A 17 6.16 10.60 -0.15
C ALA A 17 6.14 11.63 -1.28
N ILE A 18 4.94 11.96 -1.79
CA ILE A 18 4.74 13.03 -2.78
C ILE A 18 5.19 14.36 -2.21
N GLY A 19 4.72 14.73 -1.01
CA GLY A 19 5.15 15.94 -0.32
C GLY A 19 6.66 16.04 -0.19
N ALA A 20 7.34 14.94 0.20
CA ALA A 20 8.81 14.89 0.28
C ALA A 20 9.50 15.07 -1.09
N ALA A 21 8.87 14.58 -2.17
CA ALA A 21 9.42 14.69 -3.52
C ALA A 21 9.32 16.12 -4.07
N ILE A 22 8.15 16.76 -3.93
CA ILE A 22 7.85 18.07 -4.52
C ILE A 22 8.27 19.28 -3.65
N ALA A 23 8.53 19.07 -2.36
CA ALA A 23 8.87 20.16 -1.43
C ALA A 23 10.15 20.89 -1.84
N SER A 24 10.08 22.21 -1.86
CA SER A 24 11.24 23.11 -2.02
C SER A 24 10.95 24.44 -1.33
N LYS A 25 12.01 25.25 -1.06
CA LYS A 25 11.85 26.60 -0.47
C LYS A 25 11.11 27.58 -1.36
N ASN A 26 11.02 27.29 -2.65
CA ASN A 26 10.41 28.17 -3.65
C ASN A 26 9.02 27.66 -4.06
N ARG A 27 8.48 26.65 -3.37
CA ARG A 27 7.17 26.08 -3.62
C ARG A 27 6.37 26.09 -2.33
N GLU A 28 5.34 26.92 -2.27
CA GLU A 28 4.44 26.93 -1.13
C GLU A 28 3.43 25.81 -1.26
N MET A 29 3.33 24.97 -0.23
CA MET A 29 2.47 23.78 -0.29
C MET A 29 1.89 23.41 1.06
N TYR A 30 0.70 22.77 1.02
CA TYR A 30 0.10 22.12 2.18
C TYR A 30 -0.14 20.63 1.91
N ILE A 31 0.04 19.82 2.94
CA ILE A 31 -0.41 18.42 3.01
C ILE A 31 -1.52 18.39 4.05
N LEU A 32 -2.77 18.20 3.60
CA LEU A 32 -3.96 18.28 4.46
C LEU A 32 -4.36 16.88 4.92
N GLU A 33 -4.46 16.67 6.23
CA GLU A 33 -4.89 15.39 6.83
C GLU A 33 -6.08 15.63 7.76
N LYS A 34 -7.15 14.88 7.55
CA LYS A 34 -8.39 15.01 8.33
C LYS A 34 -8.27 14.47 9.77
N GLU A 35 -7.35 13.56 10.02
CA GLU A 35 -7.12 12.97 11.34
C GLU A 35 -6.16 13.84 12.17
N GLU A 36 -6.17 13.67 13.50
CA GLU A 36 -5.25 14.34 14.42
C GLU A 36 -3.79 13.86 14.26
N VAL A 37 -3.58 12.73 13.58
CA VAL A 37 -2.25 12.13 13.30
C VAL A 37 -2.26 11.56 11.89
N TYR A 38 -1.17 11.75 11.14
CA TYR A 38 -1.06 11.19 9.79
C TYR A 38 -1.00 9.66 9.77
N GLY A 39 -1.33 9.08 8.62
CA GLY A 39 -1.20 7.65 8.37
C GLY A 39 -2.24 6.76 9.05
N GLN A 40 -3.33 7.29 9.61
CA GLN A 40 -4.32 6.52 10.38
C GLN A 40 -5.19 5.57 9.54
N GLY A 41 -5.20 5.73 8.23
CA GLY A 41 -5.91 4.85 7.31
C GLY A 41 -5.14 3.57 6.97
N THR A 42 -5.11 3.22 5.68
CA THR A 42 -4.46 2.00 5.17
C THR A 42 -2.96 1.94 5.47
N SER A 43 -2.29 3.10 5.59
CA SER A 43 -0.83 3.18 5.77
C SER A 43 -0.32 2.60 7.08
N SER A 44 -1.11 2.62 8.16
CA SER A 44 -0.76 2.02 9.47
C SER A 44 -1.41 0.64 9.68
N ARG A 45 -2.25 0.17 8.74
CA ARG A 45 -3.07 -1.04 8.89
C ARG A 45 -2.83 -2.01 7.74
N ASN A 46 -1.60 -2.48 7.64
CA ASN A 46 -1.14 -3.38 6.58
C ASN A 46 -0.08 -4.37 7.12
N SER A 47 0.43 -5.21 6.24
CA SER A 47 1.44 -6.23 6.59
C SER A 47 2.88 -5.68 6.63
N GLU A 48 3.11 -4.41 6.35
CA GLU A 48 4.43 -3.75 6.32
C GLU A 48 5.45 -4.43 5.37
N VAL A 49 4.96 -5.14 4.36
CA VAL A 49 5.79 -5.92 3.44
C VAL A 49 6.42 -5.04 2.36
N ILE A 50 7.72 -5.19 2.20
CA ILE A 50 8.46 -4.72 1.02
C ILE A 50 8.30 -5.80 -0.06
N HIS A 51 7.39 -5.56 -1.01
CA HIS A 51 7.08 -6.50 -2.07
C HIS A 51 8.12 -6.53 -3.18
N ALA A 52 8.30 -7.71 -3.82
CA ALA A 52 9.24 -7.91 -4.93
C ALA A 52 8.58 -7.90 -6.32
N GLY A 53 7.27 -7.63 -6.42
CA GLY A 53 6.57 -7.52 -7.70
C GLY A 53 6.17 -8.85 -8.35
N ILE A 54 5.92 -9.93 -7.58
CA ILE A 54 5.81 -11.30 -8.10
C ILE A 54 4.50 -11.60 -8.83
N TYR A 55 3.36 -11.00 -8.38
CA TYR A 55 2.02 -11.47 -8.76
C TYR A 55 1.23 -10.52 -9.66
N TYR A 56 1.73 -9.30 -9.87
CA TYR A 56 0.94 -8.26 -10.52
C TYR A 56 0.82 -8.50 -12.03
N PRO A 57 -0.31 -8.12 -12.66
CA PRO A 57 -0.48 -8.29 -14.10
C PRO A 57 0.66 -7.62 -14.87
N LYS A 58 1.09 -8.27 -15.95
CA LYS A 58 2.09 -7.69 -16.87
C LYS A 58 1.57 -6.34 -17.41
N ASP A 59 2.48 -5.41 -17.61
CA ASP A 59 2.21 -4.05 -18.11
C ASP A 59 1.31 -3.20 -17.21
N SER A 60 1.13 -3.62 -15.94
CA SER A 60 0.42 -2.84 -14.92
C SER A 60 1.36 -1.89 -14.18
N LEU A 61 0.83 -0.74 -13.73
CA LEU A 61 1.55 0.17 -12.82
C LEU A 61 1.97 -0.54 -11.53
N LYS A 62 1.13 -1.43 -11.00
CA LYS A 62 1.47 -2.26 -9.83
C LYS A 62 2.76 -3.07 -10.05
N ALA A 63 2.91 -3.71 -11.21
CA ALA A 63 4.10 -4.49 -11.53
C ALA A 63 5.33 -3.59 -11.72
N GLU A 64 5.22 -2.61 -12.59
CA GLU A 64 6.31 -1.68 -12.93
C GLU A 64 6.84 -0.95 -11.69
N LEU A 65 5.93 -0.30 -10.95
CA LEU A 65 6.30 0.51 -9.81
C LEU A 65 6.82 -0.32 -8.64
N CYS A 66 6.29 -1.54 -8.44
CA CYS A 66 6.77 -2.41 -7.37
C CYS A 66 8.20 -2.90 -7.63
N VAL A 67 8.49 -3.34 -8.85
CA VAL A 67 9.84 -3.78 -9.25
C VAL A 67 10.83 -2.62 -9.17
N LYS A 68 10.45 -1.42 -9.63
CA LYS A 68 11.26 -0.20 -9.54
C LYS A 68 11.51 0.21 -8.09
N ALA A 69 10.45 0.23 -7.27
CA ALA A 69 10.50 0.78 -5.91
C ALA A 69 11.13 -0.17 -4.88
N ASN A 70 11.17 -1.49 -5.13
CA ASN A 70 11.76 -2.43 -4.19
C ASN A 70 13.19 -2.05 -3.76
N PRO A 71 14.17 -1.82 -4.66
CA PRO A 71 15.49 -1.37 -4.25
C PRO A 71 15.48 0.05 -3.65
N MET A 72 14.59 0.95 -4.12
CA MET A 72 14.51 2.32 -3.60
C MET A 72 14.12 2.34 -2.12
N ILE A 73 13.15 1.51 -1.72
CA ILE A 73 12.73 1.41 -0.31
C ILE A 73 13.87 0.95 0.58
N TYR A 74 14.64 -0.07 0.16
CA TYR A 74 15.80 -0.51 0.94
C TYR A 74 16.88 0.57 1.06
N GLU A 75 17.16 1.32 -0.01
CA GLU A 75 18.09 2.43 0.01
C GLU A 75 17.63 3.54 0.96
N ILE A 76 16.33 3.90 0.94
CA ILE A 76 15.73 4.86 1.86
C ILE A 76 15.88 4.38 3.30
N CYS A 77 15.50 3.13 3.59
CA CYS A 77 15.56 2.57 4.93
C CYS A 77 17.00 2.57 5.47
N GLU A 78 17.98 2.17 4.67
CA GLU A 78 19.38 2.11 5.06
C GLU A 78 19.96 3.52 5.29
N ARG A 79 19.74 4.44 4.34
CA ARG A 79 20.27 5.80 4.39
C ARG A 79 19.68 6.61 5.55
N HIS A 80 18.38 6.46 5.81
CA HIS A 80 17.64 7.31 6.75
C HIS A 80 17.30 6.62 8.07
N LYS A 81 17.84 5.41 8.30
CA LYS A 81 17.67 4.65 9.54
C LYS A 81 16.21 4.27 9.84
N VAL A 82 15.40 4.08 8.79
CA VAL A 82 14.06 3.49 8.95
C VAL A 82 14.24 2.01 9.28
N PRO A 83 13.65 1.50 10.36
CA PRO A 83 13.76 0.09 10.70
C PRO A 83 13.22 -0.83 9.60
N TYR A 84 13.97 -1.84 9.20
CA TYR A 84 13.56 -2.82 8.21
C TYR A 84 14.29 -4.15 8.42
N LYS A 85 13.74 -5.21 7.83
CA LYS A 85 14.39 -6.52 7.79
C LYS A 85 14.20 -7.14 6.40
N ARG A 86 15.30 -7.45 5.72
CA ARG A 86 15.28 -8.23 4.47
C ARG A 86 15.19 -9.71 4.83
N CYS A 87 14.03 -10.12 5.37
CA CYS A 87 13.81 -11.47 5.87
C CYS A 87 13.59 -12.52 4.78
N GLY A 88 13.33 -12.09 3.55
CA GLY A 88 12.95 -12.97 2.46
C GLY A 88 11.52 -13.47 2.54
N LYS A 89 11.07 -14.10 1.46
CA LYS A 89 9.78 -14.78 1.37
C LYS A 89 9.94 -16.12 0.67
N ILE A 90 9.19 -17.12 1.14
CA ILE A 90 8.97 -18.37 0.41
C ILE A 90 7.50 -18.51 0.05
N ILE A 91 7.22 -18.89 -1.20
CA ILE A 91 5.88 -19.24 -1.67
C ILE A 91 5.88 -20.75 -1.76
N VAL A 92 5.24 -21.39 -0.77
CA VAL A 92 5.31 -22.84 -0.57
C VAL A 92 4.26 -23.58 -1.37
N ALA A 93 4.57 -24.81 -1.79
CA ALA A 93 3.65 -25.69 -2.49
C ALA A 93 3.68 -27.09 -1.89
N ASN A 94 2.49 -27.69 -1.75
CA ASN A 94 2.29 -29.05 -1.30
C ASN A 94 1.49 -29.83 -2.37
N GLY A 95 2.08 -30.90 -2.86
CA GLY A 95 1.52 -31.72 -3.93
C GLY A 95 1.80 -31.17 -5.35
N GLU A 96 1.67 -32.06 -6.32
CA GLU A 96 2.06 -31.81 -7.72
C GLU A 96 1.35 -30.62 -8.37
N ALA A 97 0.07 -30.41 -8.04
CA ALA A 97 -0.71 -29.32 -8.61
C ALA A 97 -0.20 -27.94 -8.17
N GLU A 98 0.11 -27.75 -6.88
CA GLU A 98 0.66 -26.49 -6.38
C GLU A 98 2.09 -26.26 -6.87
N VAL A 99 2.92 -27.33 -6.94
CA VAL A 99 4.28 -27.22 -7.51
C VAL A 99 4.24 -26.75 -8.98
N LYS A 100 3.33 -27.28 -9.79
CA LYS A 100 3.14 -26.81 -11.16
C LYS A 100 2.67 -25.35 -11.22
N GLN A 101 1.87 -24.91 -10.26
CA GLN A 101 1.46 -23.52 -10.14
C GLN A 101 2.66 -22.60 -9.88
N LEU A 102 3.62 -23.01 -9.01
CA LEU A 102 4.85 -22.24 -8.77
C LEU A 102 5.66 -22.02 -10.05
N GLU A 103 5.74 -23.00 -10.94
CA GLU A 103 6.42 -22.84 -12.23
C GLU A 103 5.78 -21.75 -13.10
N GLY A 104 4.45 -21.61 -13.05
CA GLY A 104 3.74 -20.53 -13.72
C GLY A 104 4.05 -19.17 -13.09
N ILE A 105 4.02 -19.10 -11.76
CA ILE A 105 4.27 -17.88 -10.98
C ILE A 105 5.70 -17.37 -11.24
N ILE A 106 6.71 -18.23 -11.17
CA ILE A 106 8.11 -17.80 -11.35
C ILE A 106 8.40 -17.34 -12.79
N ARG A 107 7.79 -17.96 -13.79
CA ARG A 107 7.88 -17.49 -15.18
C ARG A 107 7.28 -16.11 -15.33
N HIS A 108 6.03 -15.94 -14.88
CA HIS A 108 5.33 -14.66 -14.87
C HIS A 108 6.14 -13.56 -14.15
N ALA A 109 6.63 -13.85 -12.95
CA ALA A 109 7.40 -12.91 -12.15
C ALA A 109 8.70 -12.45 -12.86
N ARG A 110 9.38 -13.36 -13.54
CA ARG A 110 10.56 -13.02 -14.38
C ARG A 110 10.20 -12.15 -15.57
N ASP A 111 9.07 -12.42 -16.22
CA ASP A 111 8.60 -11.65 -17.39
C ASP A 111 8.24 -10.20 -17.05
N ILE A 112 7.85 -9.93 -15.80
CA ILE A 112 7.58 -8.57 -15.30
C ILE A 112 8.78 -7.94 -14.59
N GLY A 113 9.94 -8.61 -14.58
CA GLY A 113 11.20 -8.05 -14.07
C GLY A 113 11.47 -8.25 -12.58
N ALA A 114 10.69 -9.09 -11.88
CA ALA A 114 10.99 -9.47 -10.51
C ALA A 114 12.34 -10.20 -10.43
N ARG A 115 13.19 -9.82 -9.45
CA ARG A 115 14.59 -10.22 -9.42
C ARG A 115 14.85 -11.32 -8.39
N ASP A 116 15.93 -12.08 -8.64
CA ASP A 116 16.54 -13.02 -7.71
C ASP A 116 15.60 -14.12 -7.20
N LEU A 117 14.60 -14.50 -8.01
CA LEU A 117 13.67 -15.58 -7.68
C LEU A 117 14.26 -16.95 -8.01
N GLU A 118 14.18 -17.86 -7.06
CA GLU A 118 14.67 -19.23 -7.18
C GLU A 118 13.56 -20.24 -6.85
N LEU A 119 13.39 -21.26 -7.70
CA LEU A 119 12.58 -22.43 -7.36
C LEU A 119 13.46 -23.39 -6.56
N ILE A 120 13.04 -23.71 -5.33
CA ILE A 120 13.77 -24.53 -4.38
C ILE A 120 12.97 -25.79 -4.00
N ASP A 121 13.68 -26.86 -3.69
CA ASP A 121 13.12 -28.14 -3.25
C ASP A 121 12.82 -28.17 -1.74
N ALA A 122 12.22 -29.28 -1.29
CA ALA A 122 11.87 -29.50 0.12
C ALA A 122 13.06 -29.42 1.07
N ASP A 123 14.22 -29.94 0.67
CA ASP A 123 15.44 -29.93 1.50
C ASP A 123 15.89 -28.48 1.71
N ARG A 124 15.87 -27.68 0.67
CA ARG A 124 16.23 -26.26 0.76
C ARG A 124 15.22 -25.45 1.57
N VAL A 125 13.91 -25.75 1.45
CA VAL A 125 12.87 -25.15 2.30
C VAL A 125 13.14 -25.49 3.76
N HIS A 126 13.40 -26.76 4.08
CA HIS A 126 13.69 -27.19 5.45
C HIS A 126 14.94 -26.54 6.04
N MET A 127 15.97 -26.30 5.22
CA MET A 127 17.17 -25.56 5.67
C MET A 127 16.86 -24.08 5.99
N LEU A 128 15.97 -23.43 5.24
CA LEU A 128 15.60 -22.04 5.47
C LEU A 128 14.61 -21.90 6.62
N GLU A 129 13.58 -22.74 6.64
CA GLU A 129 12.47 -22.70 7.62
C GLU A 129 12.11 -24.14 8.07
N PRO A 130 12.79 -24.67 9.10
CA PRO A 130 12.67 -26.07 9.50
C PRO A 130 11.27 -26.53 9.93
N ASN A 131 10.39 -25.60 10.30
CA ASN A 131 9.02 -25.90 10.75
C ASN A 131 7.97 -25.70 9.64
N VAL A 132 8.40 -25.36 8.44
CA VAL A 132 7.51 -25.21 7.27
C VAL A 132 7.45 -26.53 6.51
N ARG A 133 6.22 -26.98 6.21
CA ARG A 133 5.99 -28.14 5.35
C ARG A 133 5.75 -27.69 3.93
N ALA A 134 6.63 -28.11 3.02
CA ALA A 134 6.48 -27.87 1.58
C ALA A 134 7.25 -28.90 0.77
N ASP A 135 6.71 -29.28 -0.39
CA ASP A 135 7.41 -30.13 -1.37
C ASP A 135 8.34 -29.29 -2.26
N ALA A 136 8.00 -28.04 -2.49
CA ALA A 136 8.81 -27.05 -3.18
C ALA A 136 8.41 -25.63 -2.76
N ALA A 137 9.23 -24.63 -3.09
CA ALA A 137 8.86 -23.22 -2.92
C ALA A 137 9.55 -22.31 -3.94
N ILE A 138 8.99 -21.11 -4.15
CA ILE A 138 9.73 -20.00 -4.75
C ILE A 138 10.35 -19.20 -3.60
N HIS A 139 11.66 -19.07 -3.59
CA HIS A 139 12.39 -18.19 -2.69
C HIS A 139 12.57 -16.82 -3.32
N SER A 140 12.17 -15.76 -2.59
CA SER A 140 12.31 -14.35 -2.96
C SER A 140 13.14 -13.62 -1.90
N PRO A 141 14.47 -13.50 -2.07
CA PRO A 141 15.36 -12.87 -1.09
C PRO A 141 15.20 -11.34 -1.02
N THR A 142 14.60 -10.73 -2.04
CA THR A 142 14.37 -9.28 -2.11
C THR A 142 13.08 -8.82 -1.44
N THR A 143 12.24 -9.73 -0.97
CA THR A 143 11.08 -9.43 -0.13
C THR A 143 11.53 -9.19 1.31
N GLY A 144 10.88 -8.25 2.01
CA GLY A 144 11.17 -7.96 3.41
C GLY A 144 10.02 -7.27 4.10
N ILE A 145 10.30 -6.70 5.27
CA ILE A 145 9.38 -5.90 6.07
C ILE A 145 10.05 -4.61 6.52
N LEU A 146 9.26 -3.58 6.77
CA LEU A 146 9.75 -2.29 7.27
C LEU A 146 8.80 -1.71 8.33
N ASP A 147 9.26 -0.70 9.05
CA ASP A 147 8.42 0.14 9.89
C ASP A 147 7.72 1.19 9.02
N ALA A 148 6.43 0.99 8.76
CA ALA A 148 5.64 1.91 7.94
C ALA A 148 5.51 3.31 8.58
N HIS A 149 5.46 3.41 9.91
CA HIS A 149 5.45 4.69 10.61
C HIS A 149 6.80 5.39 10.51
N GLY A 150 7.89 4.66 10.70
CA GLY A 150 9.25 5.21 10.50
C GLY A 150 9.50 5.70 9.07
N LEU A 151 8.90 5.04 8.06
CA LEU A 151 8.96 5.50 6.66
C LEU A 151 8.14 6.80 6.48
N MET A 152 6.94 6.88 7.01
CA MET A 152 6.11 8.09 6.96
C MET A 152 6.78 9.26 7.70
N ASP A 153 7.35 9.01 8.87
CA ASP A 153 8.16 9.98 9.62
C ASP A 153 9.33 10.52 8.79
N HIS A 154 10.01 9.64 8.05
CA HIS A 154 11.10 10.06 7.17
C HIS A 154 10.59 11.00 6.08
N PHE A 155 9.51 10.64 5.37
CA PHE A 155 8.96 11.49 4.31
C PHE A 155 8.47 12.84 4.86
N HIS A 156 7.79 12.87 5.99
CA HIS A 156 7.36 14.12 6.62
C HIS A 156 8.57 15.02 6.97
N ARG A 157 9.58 14.46 7.64
CA ARG A 157 10.82 15.22 7.97
C ARG A 157 11.51 15.75 6.72
N GLU A 158 11.54 14.97 5.65
CA GLU A 158 12.17 15.38 4.39
C GLU A 158 11.38 16.50 3.71
N ALA A 159 10.06 16.44 3.67
CA ALA A 159 9.20 17.51 3.18
C ALA A 159 9.45 18.81 3.96
N ARG A 160 9.40 18.75 5.28
CA ARG A 160 9.66 19.89 6.18
C ARG A 160 11.05 20.48 5.97
N ARG A 161 12.08 19.64 5.85
CA ARG A 161 13.47 20.08 5.63
C ARG A 161 13.62 20.82 4.31
N LYS A 162 13.02 20.31 3.23
CA LYS A 162 13.11 20.91 1.89
C LYS A 162 12.29 22.19 1.77
N ALA A 163 11.09 22.22 2.32
CA ALA A 163 10.24 23.41 2.33
C ALA A 163 10.79 24.53 3.22
N GLY A 164 11.51 24.19 4.30
CA GLY A 164 11.99 25.14 5.29
C GLY A 164 10.96 25.50 6.37
N SER A 165 9.73 25.03 6.23
CA SER A 165 8.62 25.10 7.18
C SER A 165 7.88 23.77 7.17
N ASP A 166 6.99 23.52 8.13
CA ASP A 166 6.18 22.30 8.13
C ASP A 166 4.98 22.46 7.20
N PRO A 167 4.89 21.67 6.09
CA PRO A 167 3.76 21.78 5.18
C PRO A 167 2.56 20.94 5.64
N LEU A 168 2.68 20.12 6.68
CA LEU A 168 1.62 19.23 7.15
C LEU A 168 0.63 19.98 8.04
N VAL A 169 -0.65 19.87 7.71
CA VAL A 169 -1.77 20.44 8.48
C VAL A 169 -2.70 19.29 8.85
N LEU A 170 -2.73 18.96 10.13
CA LEU A 170 -3.57 17.91 10.72
C LEU A 170 -4.94 18.45 11.13
N ASP A 171 -5.87 17.55 11.52
CA ASP A 171 -7.24 17.90 11.89
C ASP A 171 -7.91 18.83 10.87
N THR A 172 -7.65 18.54 9.56
CA THR A 172 -8.08 19.39 8.46
C THR A 172 -8.69 18.53 7.35
N GLU A 173 -10.01 18.52 7.29
CA GLU A 173 -10.78 17.78 6.29
C GLU A 173 -11.10 18.67 5.09
N VAL A 174 -10.71 18.22 3.89
CA VAL A 174 -11.14 18.84 2.63
C VAL A 174 -12.61 18.52 2.40
N THR A 175 -13.43 19.55 2.24
CA THR A 175 -14.89 19.46 2.09
C THR A 175 -15.41 19.87 0.72
N GLY A 176 -14.56 20.51 -0.11
CA GLY A 176 -14.90 20.90 -1.48
C GLY A 176 -13.67 21.33 -2.27
N ILE A 177 -13.72 21.11 -3.58
CA ILE A 177 -12.71 21.55 -4.55
C ILE A 177 -13.45 22.14 -5.74
N GLU A 178 -13.26 23.43 -5.98
CA GLU A 178 -13.90 24.16 -7.07
C GLU A 178 -12.85 24.68 -8.04
N GLN A 179 -12.98 24.34 -9.32
CA GLN A 179 -12.10 24.84 -10.37
C GLN A 179 -12.35 26.32 -10.63
N THR A 180 -11.29 27.09 -10.77
CA THR A 180 -11.32 28.52 -11.10
C THR A 180 -10.56 28.79 -12.42
N LYS A 181 -10.48 30.03 -12.84
CA LYS A 181 -9.67 30.39 -14.02
C LYS A 181 -8.16 30.22 -13.80
N GLY A 182 -7.70 30.19 -12.56
CA GLY A 182 -6.28 30.18 -12.22
C GLY A 182 -5.86 28.99 -11.35
N GLY A 183 -6.64 27.92 -11.29
CA GLY A 183 -6.36 26.76 -10.44
C GLY A 183 -7.62 26.29 -9.71
N TYR A 184 -7.55 26.13 -8.40
CA TYR A 184 -8.63 25.56 -7.58
C TYR A 184 -8.80 26.34 -6.29
N VAL A 185 -10.05 26.49 -5.84
CA VAL A 185 -10.38 26.84 -4.44
C VAL A 185 -10.63 25.55 -3.69
N VAL A 186 -9.80 25.28 -2.69
CA VAL A 186 -9.94 24.14 -1.80
C VAL A 186 -10.59 24.61 -0.50
N SER A 187 -11.81 24.11 -0.24
CA SER A 187 -12.55 24.34 0.99
C SER A 187 -12.23 23.25 2.00
N MET A 188 -12.03 23.62 3.26
CA MET A 188 -11.67 22.69 4.33
C MET A 188 -12.27 23.11 5.67
N VAL A 189 -12.37 22.16 6.58
CA VAL A 189 -12.69 22.38 7.98
C VAL A 189 -11.47 21.96 8.81
N SER A 190 -10.95 22.87 9.63
CA SER A 190 -9.80 22.64 10.51
C SER A 190 -10.15 23.12 11.93
N GLY A 191 -9.98 22.26 12.93
CA GLY A 191 -10.37 22.59 14.31
C GLY A 191 -11.84 23.00 14.49
N GLY A 192 -12.72 22.57 13.56
CA GLY A 192 -14.14 22.92 13.55
C GLY A 192 -14.49 24.25 12.86
N GLU A 193 -13.50 24.98 12.35
CA GLU A 193 -13.69 26.22 11.59
C GLU A 193 -13.50 26.00 10.09
N ALA A 194 -14.28 26.71 9.27
CA ALA A 194 -14.19 26.64 7.81
C ALA A 194 -13.11 27.57 7.26
N PHE A 195 -12.28 27.05 6.38
CA PHE A 195 -11.22 27.78 5.67
C PHE A 195 -11.28 27.50 4.18
N GLN A 196 -10.63 28.36 3.41
CA GLN A 196 -10.40 28.16 1.99
C GLN A 196 -9.00 28.63 1.61
N VAL A 197 -8.40 27.95 0.64
CA VAL A 197 -7.11 28.33 0.03
C VAL A 197 -7.21 28.19 -1.49
N GLU A 198 -6.54 29.06 -2.21
CA GLU A 198 -6.34 28.88 -3.66
C GLU A 198 -5.08 28.05 -3.91
N ALA A 199 -5.15 27.12 -4.87
CA ALA A 199 -4.00 26.28 -5.26
C ALA A 199 -3.90 26.19 -6.78
N ASP A 200 -2.66 26.22 -7.30
CA ASP A 200 -2.44 25.99 -8.73
C ASP A 200 -2.56 24.50 -9.06
N VAL A 201 -2.10 23.64 -8.16
CA VAL A 201 -2.16 22.16 -8.28
C VAL A 201 -2.82 21.57 -7.05
N VAL A 202 -3.73 20.63 -7.28
CA VAL A 202 -4.33 19.79 -6.22
C VAL A 202 -4.02 18.33 -6.52
N ILE A 203 -3.49 17.62 -5.53
CA ILE A 203 -3.13 16.21 -5.62
C ILE A 203 -4.02 15.40 -4.68
N ASN A 204 -4.85 14.53 -5.25
CA ASN A 204 -5.70 13.64 -4.50
C ASN A 204 -4.94 12.36 -4.11
N SER A 205 -4.52 12.24 -2.87
CA SER A 205 -3.93 11.04 -2.27
C SER A 205 -4.72 10.53 -1.05
N ALA A 206 -6.05 10.74 -1.08
CA ALA A 206 -6.97 10.51 0.04
C ALA A 206 -7.27 9.01 0.33
N GLY A 207 -6.59 8.06 -0.33
CA GLY A 207 -6.65 6.64 -0.04
C GLY A 207 -8.07 6.06 -0.12
N LEU A 208 -8.66 5.66 1.02
CA LEU A 208 -10.02 5.09 1.10
C LEU A 208 -11.14 6.07 0.68
N TYR A 209 -10.83 7.35 0.55
CA TYR A 209 -11.78 8.41 0.20
C TYR A 209 -11.41 9.13 -1.11
N ALA A 210 -10.47 8.58 -1.88
CA ALA A 210 -9.99 9.25 -3.09
C ALA A 210 -11.09 9.43 -4.15
N ASP A 211 -12.04 8.52 -4.27
CA ASP A 211 -13.21 8.65 -5.12
C ASP A 211 -14.11 9.85 -4.73
N ARG A 212 -14.28 10.09 -3.41
CA ARG A 212 -15.05 11.22 -2.91
C ARG A 212 -14.37 12.55 -3.19
N VAL A 213 -13.04 12.59 -3.06
CA VAL A 213 -12.26 13.80 -3.38
C VAL A 213 -12.29 14.06 -4.89
N ALA A 214 -12.17 13.03 -5.75
CA ALA A 214 -12.34 13.16 -7.19
C ALA A 214 -13.74 13.73 -7.54
N ALA A 215 -14.80 13.22 -6.90
CA ALA A 215 -16.17 13.70 -7.12
C ALA A 215 -16.36 15.20 -6.76
N MET A 216 -15.58 15.76 -5.84
CA MET A 216 -15.65 17.19 -5.50
C MET A 216 -15.29 18.11 -6.67
N THR A 217 -14.51 17.63 -7.65
CA THR A 217 -14.16 18.38 -8.86
C THR A 217 -15.19 18.26 -9.99
N GLY A 218 -16.27 17.50 -9.76
CA GLY A 218 -17.30 17.23 -10.77
C GLY A 218 -17.03 15.98 -11.61
N ILE A 219 -15.99 15.20 -11.33
CA ILE A 219 -15.76 13.89 -11.98
C ILE A 219 -16.89 12.94 -11.61
N ASP A 220 -17.57 12.37 -12.63
CA ASP A 220 -18.46 11.24 -12.45
C ASP A 220 -17.61 10.00 -12.17
N ILE A 221 -17.59 9.57 -10.91
CA ILE A 221 -16.73 8.47 -10.45
C ILE A 221 -17.13 7.11 -11.03
N ASP A 222 -18.37 6.94 -11.46
CA ASP A 222 -18.83 5.70 -12.10
C ASP A 222 -18.41 5.65 -13.57
N GLU A 223 -18.59 6.74 -14.31
CA GLU A 223 -18.13 6.86 -15.69
C GLU A 223 -16.60 6.79 -15.77
N ALA A 224 -15.90 7.45 -14.85
CA ALA A 224 -14.44 7.40 -14.75
C ALA A 224 -13.92 6.03 -14.27
N GLY A 225 -14.78 5.21 -13.67
CA GLY A 225 -14.40 3.97 -13.03
C GLY A 225 -13.56 4.17 -11.76
N TYR A 226 -13.77 5.24 -11.02
CA TYR A 226 -13.01 5.61 -9.83
C TYR A 226 -13.65 5.18 -8.53
N ARG A 227 -14.87 4.61 -8.58
CA ARG A 227 -15.54 4.13 -7.36
C ARG A 227 -14.67 3.16 -6.59
N ILE A 228 -14.45 3.46 -5.31
CA ILE A 228 -13.67 2.62 -4.39
C ILE A 228 -14.59 1.64 -3.68
N HIS A 229 -14.18 0.39 -3.69
CA HIS A 229 -14.78 -0.69 -2.92
C HIS A 229 -13.85 -1.06 -1.77
N TRP A 230 -14.36 -1.01 -0.54
CA TRP A 230 -13.58 -1.28 0.65
C TRP A 230 -13.45 -2.79 0.88
N SER A 231 -12.23 -3.32 0.75
CA SER A 231 -11.92 -4.72 1.01
C SER A 231 -11.15 -4.86 2.32
N LYS A 232 -11.83 -5.34 3.35
CA LYS A 232 -11.28 -5.58 4.68
C LYS A 232 -10.42 -6.84 4.68
N GLY A 233 -9.34 -6.82 5.46
CA GLY A 233 -8.50 -7.97 5.74
C GLY A 233 -8.15 -8.00 7.23
N GLU A 234 -8.35 -9.14 7.85
CA GLU A 234 -8.15 -9.36 9.28
C GLU A 234 -6.96 -10.28 9.52
N TYR A 235 -6.32 -10.10 10.67
CA TYR A 235 -5.13 -10.85 11.06
C TYR A 235 -5.29 -11.47 12.44
N PHE A 236 -4.66 -12.61 12.62
CA PHE A 236 -4.50 -13.28 13.91
C PHE A 236 -3.03 -13.35 14.28
N SER A 237 -2.68 -12.95 15.46
CA SER A 237 -1.34 -13.12 16.03
C SER A 237 -1.16 -14.52 16.58
N LEU A 238 0.09 -15.01 16.52
CA LEU A 238 0.49 -16.28 17.11
C LEU A 238 1.10 -16.05 18.50
N THR A 239 0.64 -16.80 19.49
CA THR A 239 1.32 -16.88 20.79
C THR A 239 2.41 -17.95 20.78
N GLY A 240 3.43 -17.76 21.62
CA GLY A 240 4.55 -18.69 21.74
C GLY A 240 5.69 -18.41 20.75
N LYS A 241 6.53 -19.42 20.51
CA LYS A 241 7.69 -19.28 19.63
C LYS A 241 7.25 -19.32 18.18
N PRO A 242 7.56 -18.28 17.37
CA PRO A 242 7.24 -18.28 15.96
C PRO A 242 7.88 -19.47 15.22
N PRO A 243 7.12 -20.21 14.38
CA PRO A 243 7.64 -21.32 13.62
C PRO A 243 8.49 -20.88 12.41
N ALA A 244 8.41 -19.61 12.00
CA ALA A 244 9.17 -19.07 10.87
C ALA A 244 9.69 -17.67 11.17
N GLN A 245 10.73 -17.25 10.43
CA GLN A 245 11.31 -15.92 10.43
C GLN A 245 11.14 -15.20 9.10
N MET A 246 10.88 -15.95 8.03
CA MET A 246 10.56 -15.44 6.70
C MET A 246 9.06 -15.25 6.55
N LEU A 247 8.68 -14.50 5.52
CA LEU A 247 7.32 -14.48 5.01
C LEU A 247 7.03 -15.82 4.34
N VAL A 248 5.97 -16.51 4.75
CA VAL A 248 5.57 -17.81 4.16
C VAL A 248 4.17 -17.67 3.59
N TYR A 249 4.05 -17.82 2.28
CA TYR A 249 2.81 -17.66 1.52
C TYR A 249 2.40 -18.98 0.88
N PRO A 250 1.11 -19.35 0.89
CA PRO A 250 0.62 -20.36 -0.04
C PRO A 250 0.62 -19.80 -1.47
N PRO A 251 0.49 -20.65 -2.52
CA PRO A 251 0.19 -20.17 -3.86
C PRO A 251 -1.18 -19.45 -3.83
N PRO A 252 -1.33 -18.31 -4.56
CA PRO A 252 -2.63 -17.65 -4.65
C PRO A 252 -3.70 -18.61 -5.18
N PRO A 253 -4.91 -18.62 -4.62
CA PRO A 253 -6.04 -19.35 -5.21
C PRO A 253 -6.25 -18.91 -6.68
N LEU A 254 -6.59 -19.86 -7.56
CA LEU A 254 -6.67 -19.60 -9.02
C LEU A 254 -7.77 -18.59 -9.40
N ASP A 255 -8.77 -18.44 -8.54
CA ASP A 255 -9.98 -17.63 -8.73
C ASP A 255 -10.08 -16.45 -7.75
N ALA A 256 -9.07 -16.23 -6.92
CA ALA A 256 -9.18 -15.30 -5.82
C ALA A 256 -8.47 -13.96 -6.07
N ALA A 257 -9.16 -12.89 -5.69
CA ALA A 257 -8.61 -11.54 -5.59
C ALA A 257 -7.73 -11.33 -4.33
N SER A 258 -7.25 -12.42 -3.72
CA SER A 258 -6.39 -12.42 -2.52
C SER A 258 -5.20 -13.36 -2.67
N LEU A 259 -4.18 -13.19 -1.83
CA LEU A 259 -2.98 -14.04 -1.80
C LEU A 259 -3.12 -15.25 -0.85
N GLY A 260 -4.31 -15.48 -0.29
CA GLY A 260 -4.52 -16.49 0.76
C GLY A 260 -3.98 -16.04 2.12
N ILE A 261 -4.30 -16.81 3.17
CA ILE A 261 -3.77 -16.58 4.51
C ILE A 261 -2.28 -16.93 4.54
N HIS A 262 -1.46 -15.97 4.88
CA HIS A 262 0.01 -16.12 4.90
C HIS A 262 0.59 -15.68 6.24
N SER A 263 1.85 -16.03 6.50
CA SER A 263 2.56 -15.60 7.69
C SER A 263 3.31 -14.29 7.43
N VAL A 264 3.22 -13.39 8.40
CA VAL A 264 3.89 -12.09 8.37
C VAL A 264 4.64 -11.91 9.70
N PRO A 265 5.98 -12.00 9.71
CA PRO A 265 6.77 -11.60 10.85
C PRO A 265 6.75 -10.08 11.00
N ASP A 266 6.78 -9.57 12.23
CA ASP A 266 7.06 -8.16 12.48
C ASP A 266 8.54 -7.93 12.84
N LEU A 267 8.94 -6.68 12.96
CA LEU A 267 10.33 -6.31 13.31
C LEU A 267 10.75 -6.74 14.72
N THR A 268 9.79 -7.05 15.60
CA THR A 268 10.06 -7.60 16.94
C THR A 268 10.18 -9.12 16.95
N GLY A 269 9.90 -9.78 15.81
CA GLY A 269 9.95 -11.22 15.64
C GLY A 269 8.66 -11.95 16.02
N ARG A 270 7.55 -11.24 16.29
CA ARG A 270 6.22 -11.86 16.43
C ARG A 270 5.70 -12.24 15.05
N LEU A 271 4.82 -13.22 15.01
CA LEU A 271 4.22 -13.72 13.77
C LEU A 271 2.71 -13.50 13.78
N ARG A 272 2.20 -13.00 12.66
CA ARG A 272 0.77 -12.90 12.36
C ARG A 272 0.41 -13.79 11.18
N PHE A 273 -0.85 -14.20 11.10
CA PHE A 273 -1.44 -14.90 9.97
C PHE A 273 -2.58 -14.06 9.39
N GLY A 274 -2.61 -13.96 8.09
CA GLY A 274 -3.57 -13.13 7.37
C GLY A 274 -2.90 -12.33 6.25
N PRO A 275 -3.65 -11.41 5.64
CA PRO A 275 -5.06 -11.20 5.90
C PRO A 275 -5.95 -12.15 5.10
N ASN A 276 -7.20 -12.31 5.57
CA ASN A 276 -8.28 -12.71 4.69
C ASN A 276 -8.73 -11.54 3.79
N ALA A 277 -9.79 -11.69 3.01
CA ALA A 277 -10.32 -10.60 2.18
C ALA A 277 -11.83 -10.74 2.01
N PHE A 278 -12.56 -9.68 2.35
CA PHE A 278 -13.99 -9.55 2.10
C PHE A 278 -14.39 -8.08 1.99
N TYR A 279 -15.47 -7.80 1.25
CA TYR A 279 -15.94 -6.44 1.05
C TYR A 279 -16.82 -5.99 2.21
N VAL A 280 -16.76 -4.69 2.53
CA VAL A 280 -17.53 -4.04 3.61
C VAL A 280 -18.12 -2.72 3.12
N ASP A 281 -19.27 -2.34 3.70
CA ASP A 281 -19.96 -1.08 3.36
C ASP A 281 -19.54 0.09 4.29
N GLY A 282 -18.80 -0.21 5.35
CA GLY A 282 -18.34 0.76 6.34
C GLY A 282 -16.94 0.48 6.83
N ILE A 283 -16.25 1.54 7.31
CA ILE A 283 -14.92 1.41 7.91
C ILE A 283 -15.06 0.95 9.36
N ASN A 284 -14.68 -0.30 9.61
CA ASN A 284 -14.60 -0.91 10.93
C ASN A 284 -13.33 -1.76 11.00
N TYR A 285 -12.46 -1.47 11.95
CA TYR A 285 -11.19 -2.15 12.16
C TYR A 285 -11.24 -3.24 13.26
N ALA A 286 -12.40 -3.57 13.80
CA ALA A 286 -12.55 -4.73 14.69
C ALA A 286 -12.26 -6.03 13.93
N VAL A 287 -11.62 -7.00 14.59
CA VAL A 287 -11.46 -8.36 14.06
C VAL A 287 -12.70 -9.16 14.43
N GLU A 288 -13.50 -9.53 13.44
CA GLU A 288 -14.80 -10.19 13.61
C GLU A 288 -14.81 -11.62 13.05
N SER A 289 -13.80 -11.97 12.23
CA SER A 289 -13.69 -13.33 11.67
C SER A 289 -13.42 -14.37 12.75
N GLU A 290 -13.96 -15.57 12.54
CA GLU A 290 -13.62 -16.73 13.33
C GLU A 290 -12.19 -17.21 13.00
N LYS A 291 -11.47 -17.72 14.00
CA LYS A 291 -10.09 -18.19 13.85
C LYS A 291 -9.94 -19.53 13.12
N MET A 292 -10.99 -20.36 13.12
CA MET A 292 -10.92 -21.72 12.55
C MET A 292 -10.60 -21.74 11.05
N PRO A 293 -11.19 -20.87 10.19
CA PRO A 293 -10.78 -20.76 8.80
C PRO A 293 -9.29 -20.38 8.65
N PHE A 294 -8.77 -19.46 9.45
CA PHE A 294 -7.34 -19.10 9.44
C PHE A 294 -6.46 -20.29 9.82
N TRP A 295 -6.80 -20.99 10.89
CA TRP A 295 -6.06 -22.16 11.30
C TRP A 295 -6.06 -23.27 10.23
N SER A 296 -7.20 -23.52 9.61
CA SER A 296 -7.37 -24.51 8.54
C SER A 296 -6.42 -24.26 7.36
N ASP A 297 -6.20 -23.00 7.00
CA ASP A 297 -5.25 -22.63 5.95
C ASP A 297 -3.81 -22.74 6.43
N VAL A 298 -3.50 -22.22 7.62
CA VAL A 298 -2.17 -22.14 8.20
C VAL A 298 -1.58 -23.54 8.48
N VAL A 299 -2.38 -24.47 9.01
CA VAL A 299 -1.89 -25.83 9.39
C VAL A 299 -1.40 -26.64 8.19
N ARG A 300 -1.76 -26.26 6.96
CA ARG A 300 -1.29 -26.90 5.73
C ARG A 300 0.22 -26.77 5.55
N TYR A 301 0.80 -25.66 5.97
CA TYR A 301 2.23 -25.37 5.85
C TYR A 301 2.94 -25.15 7.20
N PHE A 302 2.17 -24.93 8.29
CA PHE A 302 2.68 -24.93 9.67
C PHE A 302 1.97 -25.97 10.54
N PRO A 303 2.31 -27.26 10.43
CA PRO A 303 1.61 -28.35 11.13
C PRO A 303 1.65 -28.26 12.65
N SER A 304 2.59 -27.50 13.21
CA SER A 304 2.75 -27.33 14.67
C SER A 304 1.84 -26.26 15.27
N VAL A 305 1.21 -25.40 14.46
CA VAL A 305 0.31 -24.33 14.95
C VAL A 305 -1.03 -24.92 15.36
N LYS A 306 -1.48 -24.57 16.56
CA LYS A 306 -2.75 -25.02 17.11
C LYS A 306 -3.78 -23.88 17.11
N PRO A 307 -5.08 -24.18 17.06
CA PRO A 307 -6.13 -23.15 17.07
C PRO A 307 -6.09 -22.25 18.32
N GLU A 308 -5.71 -22.81 19.47
CA GLU A 308 -5.60 -22.08 20.73
C GLU A 308 -4.50 -21.01 20.73
N ASP A 309 -3.48 -21.17 19.88
CA ASP A 309 -2.36 -20.23 19.75
C ASP A 309 -2.71 -18.97 18.92
N LEU A 310 -3.86 -18.98 18.23
CA LEU A 310 -4.32 -17.87 17.38
C LEU A 310 -5.25 -16.92 18.13
N HIS A 311 -4.91 -15.62 18.10
CA HIS A 311 -5.68 -14.56 18.75
C HIS A 311 -5.96 -13.42 17.78
N PRO A 312 -7.17 -12.81 17.80
CA PRO A 312 -7.46 -11.60 17.01
C PRO A 312 -6.39 -10.53 17.24
N ASP A 313 -5.89 -9.92 16.15
CA ASP A 313 -4.84 -8.91 16.23
C ASP A 313 -5.28 -7.57 15.63
N MET A 314 -5.28 -7.46 14.32
CA MET A 314 -5.60 -6.22 13.64
C MET A 314 -6.42 -6.46 12.37
N ALA A 315 -7.04 -5.39 11.88
CA ALA A 315 -7.65 -5.35 10.56
C ALA A 315 -7.16 -4.13 9.77
N GLY A 316 -7.11 -4.28 8.44
CA GLY A 316 -6.87 -3.21 7.50
C GLY A 316 -7.92 -3.19 6.40
N ILE A 317 -8.09 -2.05 5.73
CA ILE A 317 -9.03 -1.89 4.63
C ILE A 317 -8.26 -1.42 3.39
N ARG A 318 -8.51 -2.09 2.26
CA ARG A 318 -7.91 -1.78 0.97
C ARG A 318 -8.87 -0.95 0.13
N ALA A 319 -8.35 0.08 -0.53
CA ALA A 319 -9.08 0.91 -1.49
C ALA A 319 -9.08 0.23 -2.86
N LYS A 320 -9.98 -0.73 -3.11
CA LYS A 320 -10.04 -1.45 -4.38
C LYS A 320 -10.91 -0.71 -5.41
N LEU A 321 -10.45 -0.67 -6.66
CA LEU A 321 -11.25 -0.20 -7.80
C LEU A 321 -12.17 -1.27 -8.39
N GLN A 322 -11.92 -2.54 -8.08
CA GLN A 322 -12.81 -3.64 -8.44
C GLN A 322 -13.77 -3.97 -7.31
N GLY A 323 -15.03 -4.16 -7.65
CA GLY A 323 -16.06 -4.70 -6.76
C GLY A 323 -16.00 -6.23 -6.65
N PRO A 324 -16.92 -6.83 -5.86
CA PRO A 324 -17.01 -8.28 -5.74
C PRO A 324 -17.26 -8.95 -7.10
N GLY A 325 -16.38 -9.88 -7.49
CA GLY A 325 -16.50 -10.62 -8.75
C GLY A 325 -15.93 -9.90 -9.99
N ASP A 326 -15.49 -8.66 -9.86
CA ASP A 326 -14.88 -7.93 -10.96
C ASP A 326 -13.41 -8.39 -11.20
N PRO A 327 -12.91 -8.24 -12.43
CA PRO A 327 -11.50 -8.42 -12.72
C PRO A 327 -10.61 -7.49 -11.88
N VAL A 328 -9.39 -7.94 -11.57
CA VAL A 328 -8.40 -7.11 -10.88
C VAL A 328 -8.12 -5.83 -11.67
N ARG A 329 -8.14 -4.69 -10.99
CA ARG A 329 -7.86 -3.38 -11.55
C ARG A 329 -6.53 -2.83 -11.04
N ASP A 330 -5.91 -2.01 -11.87
CA ASP A 330 -4.65 -1.35 -11.57
C ASP A 330 -4.85 -0.04 -10.81
N PHE A 331 -3.75 0.58 -10.37
CA PHE A 331 -3.72 1.95 -9.85
C PHE A 331 -4.16 2.97 -10.91
N VAL A 332 -4.83 4.01 -10.48
CA VAL A 332 -5.00 5.23 -11.26
C VAL A 332 -4.03 6.28 -10.69
N ILE A 333 -3.14 6.77 -11.53
CA ILE A 333 -2.22 7.88 -11.26
C ILE A 333 -2.22 8.74 -12.52
N ARG A 334 -2.94 9.86 -12.50
CA ARG A 334 -3.09 10.66 -13.69
C ARG A 334 -3.35 12.14 -13.43
N HIS A 335 -2.90 12.99 -14.34
CA HIS A 335 -3.33 14.38 -14.48
C HIS A 335 -4.64 14.41 -15.25
N GLU A 336 -5.68 15.04 -14.71
CA GLU A 336 -7.05 15.04 -15.25
C GLU A 336 -7.30 16.16 -16.30
N GLU A 337 -6.25 16.63 -16.96
CA GLU A 337 -6.31 17.71 -17.96
C GLU A 337 -7.25 17.38 -19.12
N ASP A 338 -7.26 16.14 -19.61
CA ASP A 338 -8.14 15.67 -20.68
C ASP A 338 -9.62 15.62 -20.29
N ARG A 339 -9.92 15.69 -18.97
CA ARG A 339 -11.27 15.89 -18.43
C ARG A 339 -11.60 17.37 -18.19
N GLY A 340 -10.72 18.29 -18.63
CA GLY A 340 -10.89 19.72 -18.42
C GLY A 340 -10.48 20.21 -17.03
N LEU A 341 -9.67 19.44 -16.29
CA LEU A 341 -9.19 19.73 -14.94
C LEU A 341 -7.65 19.88 -14.91
N PRO A 342 -7.07 20.86 -15.64
CA PRO A 342 -5.63 21.09 -15.60
C PRO A 342 -5.20 21.45 -14.17
N GLY A 343 -4.11 20.83 -13.70
CA GLY A 343 -3.61 21.00 -12.33
C GLY A 343 -4.24 20.08 -11.29
N PHE A 344 -5.21 19.22 -11.66
CA PHE A 344 -5.74 18.21 -10.76
C PHE A 344 -5.11 16.84 -11.05
N ILE A 345 -4.47 16.26 -10.06
CA ILE A 345 -3.80 14.96 -10.16
C ILE A 345 -4.50 13.96 -9.24
N ASP A 346 -5.05 12.89 -9.82
CA ASP A 346 -5.74 11.83 -9.10
C ASP A 346 -4.86 10.60 -8.86
N LEU A 347 -4.86 10.14 -7.59
CA LEU A 347 -4.34 8.83 -7.20
C LEU A 347 -5.48 8.02 -6.59
N VAL A 348 -6.11 7.16 -7.39
CA VAL A 348 -7.29 6.38 -6.98
C VAL A 348 -6.98 4.89 -6.99
N GLY A 349 -7.46 4.18 -5.98
CA GLY A 349 -7.26 2.74 -5.87
C GLY A 349 -5.83 2.33 -5.48
N ILE A 350 -5.09 3.20 -4.80
CA ILE A 350 -3.75 2.85 -4.31
C ILE A 350 -3.89 1.94 -3.09
N GLU A 351 -3.88 0.64 -3.36
CA GLU A 351 -3.84 -0.44 -2.37
C GLU A 351 -2.44 -1.12 -2.35
N SER A 352 -2.34 -2.40 -1.94
CA SER A 352 -1.08 -3.15 -2.11
C SER A 352 -0.71 -3.28 -3.60
N PRO A 353 0.53 -2.94 -3.96
CA PRO A 353 1.72 -2.70 -3.15
C PRO A 353 2.08 -1.22 -2.87
N GLY A 354 1.10 -0.35 -2.69
CA GLY A 354 1.27 1.10 -2.56
C GLY A 354 2.32 1.55 -1.53
N LEU A 355 2.46 0.85 -0.40
CA LEU A 355 3.51 1.12 0.58
C LEU A 355 4.91 0.98 -0.06
N THR A 356 5.18 -0.15 -0.70
CA THR A 356 6.44 -0.38 -1.44
C THR A 356 6.60 0.62 -2.57
N CYS A 357 5.52 0.91 -3.31
CA CYS A 357 5.55 1.78 -4.50
C CYS A 357 5.64 3.27 -4.16
N SER A 358 5.44 3.67 -2.91
CA SER A 358 5.29 5.08 -2.53
C SER A 358 6.40 6.01 -3.05
N PRO A 359 7.70 5.67 -3.05
CA PRO A 359 8.73 6.56 -3.61
C PRO A 359 8.67 6.64 -5.15
N ALA A 360 8.35 5.55 -5.84
CA ALA A 360 8.23 5.57 -7.30
C ALA A 360 6.95 6.30 -7.77
N ILE A 361 5.86 6.19 -7.02
CA ILE A 361 4.63 7.00 -7.23
C ILE A 361 4.97 8.49 -7.06
N ALA A 362 5.70 8.83 -6.01
CA ALA A 362 6.09 10.21 -5.73
C ALA A 362 6.96 10.81 -6.85
N GLU A 363 7.86 10.03 -7.47
CA GLU A 363 8.64 10.49 -8.64
C GLU A 363 7.74 10.81 -9.85
N ILE A 364 6.74 9.97 -10.15
CA ILE A 364 5.78 10.22 -11.24
C ILE A 364 5.02 11.51 -10.99
N VAL A 365 4.46 11.67 -9.78
CA VAL A 365 3.66 12.83 -9.44
C VAL A 365 4.51 14.10 -9.41
N ALA A 366 5.75 14.03 -8.93
CA ALA A 366 6.68 15.16 -8.97
C ALA A 366 6.94 15.61 -10.41
N GLY A 367 7.14 14.69 -11.35
CA GLY A 367 7.25 15.01 -12.78
C GLY A 367 6.02 15.74 -13.32
N MET A 368 4.80 15.26 -12.99
CA MET A 368 3.55 15.95 -13.38
C MET A 368 3.46 17.36 -12.80
N VAL A 369 3.82 17.55 -11.52
CA VAL A 369 3.80 18.85 -10.86
C VAL A 369 4.79 19.82 -11.51
N ASP A 370 6.00 19.35 -11.82
CA ASP A 370 7.03 20.17 -12.49
C ASP A 370 6.61 20.55 -13.92
N GLU A 371 5.91 19.68 -14.66
CA GLU A 371 5.35 19.99 -15.99
C GLU A 371 4.22 21.02 -15.90
N ILE A 372 3.40 20.99 -14.85
CA ILE A 372 2.27 21.93 -14.67
C ILE A 372 2.75 23.31 -14.22
N LEU A 373 3.70 23.36 -13.31
CA LEU A 373 4.17 24.63 -12.73
C LEU A 373 5.31 25.28 -13.51
N GLY A 374 6.00 24.58 -14.41
CA GLY A 374 7.10 25.06 -15.26
C GLY A 374 8.43 24.96 -14.53
#